data_bd3b6cf068473a64a453f94bf5f361d9
#
_entry.id   bd3b6cf068473a64a453f94bf5f361d9
#
_cell.length_a   1.000
_cell.length_b   1.000
_cell.length_c   1.000
_cell.angle_alpha   90.00
_cell.angle_beta   90.00
_cell.angle_gamma   90.00
#
_symmetry.space_group_name_H-M   'P 1'
#
loop_
_entity.id
_entity.type
_entity.pdbx_description
1 polymer ?
#
loop_
_entity_poly.entity_id
_entity_poly.type
_entity_poly.pdbx_seq_one_letter_code
_entity_poly.pdbx_strand_id
1 'polypeptide(L)'
;PIAAIATPPVPSAIGIVRVSGEGAIEAASAVFRAASGRPLAACESRRLVYGTLLGPDGAPIDQVLATLSRAPHSYTGEDTAELQCHGSPAVLAMALEALFAQGVRQAGPGEFTKRAFLNGKLDLTQAEAVADLLEAETPAAVRQAAGQLSGLLLLAAVAHVVVIQQLLGEGADALGVQQPVAGDLALTLVGH
;
A
#
# COMPACT_ATOMS: atom_id res chain seq x y z
N PRO A 1 -1.84 -8.69 -13.59
CA PRO A 1 -1.90 -7.44 -12.83
C PRO A 1 -3.33 -6.95 -12.63
N ILE A 2 -3.55 -6.02 -11.68
CA ILE A 2 -4.82 -5.35 -11.37
C ILE A 2 -4.66 -3.85 -11.50
N ALA A 3 -5.75 -3.13 -11.83
CA ALA A 3 -5.79 -1.67 -11.81
C ALA A 3 -7.08 -1.13 -11.20
N ALA A 4 -7.00 0.06 -10.62
CA ALA A 4 -8.15 0.85 -10.18
C ALA A 4 -7.82 2.34 -10.17
N ILE A 5 -8.87 3.16 -10.22
CA ILE A 5 -8.80 4.58 -9.87
C ILE A 5 -8.62 4.65 -8.35
N ALA A 6 -7.54 5.29 -7.90
CA ALA A 6 -7.18 5.38 -6.48
C ALA A 6 -7.64 6.69 -5.81
N THR A 7 -8.22 7.60 -6.57
CA THR A 7 -8.80 8.88 -6.12
C THR A 7 -10.32 8.85 -6.24
N PRO A 8 -11.06 9.73 -5.54
CA PRO A 8 -12.52 9.79 -5.70
C PRO A 8 -12.93 10.06 -7.17
N PRO A 9 -14.02 9.44 -7.65
CA PRO A 9 -14.46 9.54 -9.05
C PRO A 9 -15.28 10.83 -9.28
N VAL A 10 -14.75 11.97 -8.84
CA VAL A 10 -15.34 13.30 -9.01
C VAL A 10 -14.33 14.22 -9.69
N PRO A 11 -14.78 15.26 -10.43
CA PRO A 11 -13.86 16.23 -11.03
C PRO A 11 -12.90 16.81 -9.99
N SER A 12 -11.60 16.70 -10.24
CA SER A 12 -10.52 17.16 -9.36
C SER A 12 -9.30 17.59 -10.16
N ALA A 13 -8.34 18.25 -9.54
CA ALA A 13 -7.12 18.66 -10.22
C ALA A 13 -6.27 17.45 -10.65
N ILE A 14 -6.23 16.41 -9.82
CA ILE A 14 -5.44 15.20 -10.06
C ILE A 14 -6.30 13.97 -9.81
N GLY A 15 -6.22 13.00 -10.73
CA GLY A 15 -6.74 11.66 -10.57
C GLY A 15 -5.62 10.63 -10.75
N ILE A 16 -5.62 9.58 -9.94
CA ILE A 16 -4.57 8.56 -9.96
C ILE A 16 -5.17 7.21 -10.34
N VAL A 17 -4.58 6.57 -11.34
CA VAL A 17 -4.82 5.16 -11.67
C VAL A 17 -3.61 4.36 -11.19
N ARG A 18 -3.86 3.34 -10.37
CA ARG A 18 -2.84 2.46 -9.81
C ARG A 18 -2.93 1.08 -10.43
N VAL A 19 -1.77 0.50 -10.73
CA VAL A 19 -1.60 -0.87 -11.24
C VAL A 19 -0.69 -1.65 -10.29
N SER A 20 -0.98 -2.94 -10.04
CA SER A 20 -0.14 -3.81 -9.19
C SER A 20 -0.16 -5.25 -9.68
N GLY A 21 0.95 -5.95 -9.51
CA GLY A 21 1.13 -7.36 -9.82
C GLY A 21 2.16 -7.62 -10.91
N GLU A 22 2.38 -8.88 -11.22
CA GLU A 22 3.26 -9.30 -12.29
C GLU A 22 2.83 -8.68 -13.63
N GLY A 23 3.75 -8.03 -14.35
CA GLY A 23 3.49 -7.32 -15.59
C GLY A 23 2.85 -5.92 -15.42
N ALA A 24 2.72 -5.40 -14.20
CA ALA A 24 2.11 -4.08 -13.94
C ALA A 24 2.92 -2.93 -14.57
N ILE A 25 4.24 -3.00 -14.49
CA ILE A 25 5.14 -1.98 -15.04
C ILE A 25 5.11 -2.01 -16.57
N GLU A 26 5.11 -3.18 -17.17
CA GLU A 26 5.05 -3.40 -18.61
C GLU A 26 3.73 -2.88 -19.19
N ALA A 27 2.61 -3.19 -18.54
CA ALA A 27 1.29 -2.69 -18.94
C ALA A 27 1.21 -1.16 -18.85
N ALA A 28 1.69 -0.56 -17.77
CA ALA A 28 1.76 0.89 -17.63
C ALA A 28 2.70 1.53 -18.67
N SER A 29 3.84 0.87 -18.97
CA SER A 29 4.79 1.34 -19.99
C SER A 29 4.22 1.28 -21.40
N ALA A 30 3.32 0.34 -21.70
CA ALA A 30 2.67 0.21 -22.99
C ALA A 30 1.68 1.34 -23.29
N VAL A 31 1.01 1.86 -22.24
CA VAL A 31 0.02 2.96 -22.37
C VAL A 31 0.62 4.34 -22.08
N PHE A 32 1.92 4.43 -21.80
CA PHE A 32 2.59 5.69 -21.44
C PHE A 32 3.82 5.94 -22.31
N ARG A 33 3.88 7.13 -22.89
CA ARG A 33 5.03 7.61 -23.66
C ARG A 33 5.72 8.74 -22.93
N ALA A 34 6.89 8.47 -22.33
CA ALA A 34 7.68 9.50 -21.67
C ALA A 34 8.13 10.58 -22.66
N ALA A 35 8.16 11.83 -22.23
CA ALA A 35 8.65 12.97 -23.03
C ALA A 35 10.14 12.81 -23.43
N SER A 36 10.92 12.08 -22.63
CA SER A 36 12.31 11.74 -22.92
C SER A 36 12.48 10.65 -23.99
N GLY A 37 11.40 9.98 -24.42
CA GLY A 37 11.42 8.80 -25.27
C GLY A 37 11.87 7.51 -24.59
N ARG A 38 12.28 7.54 -23.32
CA ARG A 38 12.71 6.35 -22.57
C ARG A 38 11.47 5.58 -22.09
N PRO A 39 11.37 4.25 -22.29
CA PRO A 39 10.25 3.47 -21.76
C PRO A 39 10.13 3.59 -20.24
N LEU A 40 8.91 3.66 -19.70
CA LEU A 40 8.67 3.74 -18.25
C LEU A 40 9.35 2.57 -17.52
N ALA A 41 9.26 1.36 -18.08
CA ALA A 41 9.90 0.17 -17.53
C ALA A 41 11.44 0.27 -17.40
N ALA A 42 12.08 1.18 -18.14
CA ALA A 42 13.52 1.44 -18.05
C ALA A 42 13.87 2.61 -17.09
N CYS A 43 12.86 3.24 -16.49
CA CYS A 43 13.05 4.34 -15.55
C CYS A 43 13.39 3.83 -14.14
N GLU A 44 13.94 4.72 -13.32
CA GLU A 44 14.24 4.44 -11.92
C GLU A 44 12.95 4.33 -11.09
N SER A 45 12.94 3.38 -10.15
CA SER A 45 11.84 3.24 -9.18
C SER A 45 11.63 4.52 -8.36
N ARG A 46 10.35 4.83 -8.11
CA ARG A 46 9.93 5.93 -7.22
C ARG A 46 10.35 7.32 -7.72
N ARG A 47 10.53 7.46 -9.03
CA ARG A 47 10.70 8.75 -9.70
C ARG A 47 9.48 9.07 -10.56
N LEU A 48 9.08 10.35 -10.57
CA LEU A 48 8.05 10.86 -11.45
C LEU A 48 8.65 11.11 -12.85
N VAL A 49 7.96 10.60 -13.85
CA VAL A 49 8.32 10.73 -15.26
C VAL A 49 7.18 11.43 -15.97
N TYR A 50 7.47 12.58 -16.59
CA TYR A 50 6.49 13.31 -17.41
C TYR A 50 6.34 12.66 -18.78
N GLY A 51 5.09 12.58 -19.26
CA GLY A 51 4.80 12.01 -20.58
C GLY A 51 3.32 12.07 -20.95
N THR A 52 2.98 11.33 -21.99
CA THR A 52 1.63 11.27 -22.56
C THR A 52 1.02 9.90 -22.27
N LEU A 53 -0.18 9.89 -21.75
CA LEU A 53 -1.06 8.72 -21.66
C LEU A 53 -1.70 8.47 -23.02
N LEU A 54 -1.68 7.22 -23.46
CA LEU A 54 -2.17 6.79 -24.76
C LEU A 54 -3.37 5.86 -24.61
N GLY A 55 -4.33 6.00 -25.50
CA GLY A 55 -5.45 5.07 -25.67
C GLY A 55 -5.03 3.74 -26.32
N PRO A 56 -5.96 2.77 -26.40
CA PRO A 56 -5.72 1.48 -27.05
C PRO A 56 -5.39 1.64 -28.55
N ASP A 57 -5.85 2.70 -29.18
CA ASP A 57 -5.58 3.08 -30.56
C ASP A 57 -4.26 3.88 -30.74
N GLY A 58 -3.54 4.13 -29.65
CA GLY A 58 -2.32 4.95 -29.63
C GLY A 58 -2.56 6.46 -29.66
N ALA A 59 -3.82 6.91 -29.66
CA ALA A 59 -4.15 8.33 -29.58
C ALA A 59 -3.83 8.91 -28.19
N PRO A 60 -3.39 10.17 -28.10
CA PRO A 60 -3.13 10.80 -26.81
C PRO A 60 -4.44 11.06 -26.05
N ILE A 61 -4.47 10.67 -24.77
CA ILE A 61 -5.58 10.92 -23.86
C ILE A 61 -5.28 12.15 -22.99
N ASP A 62 -4.07 12.19 -22.37
CA ASP A 62 -3.72 13.22 -21.38
C ASP A 62 -2.19 13.38 -21.28
N GLN A 63 -1.77 14.52 -20.71
CA GLN A 63 -0.39 14.74 -20.28
C GLN A 63 -0.29 14.40 -18.78
N VAL A 64 0.51 13.42 -18.45
CA VAL A 64 0.50 12.79 -17.11
C VAL A 64 1.90 12.69 -16.52
N LEU A 65 1.94 12.49 -15.20
CA LEU A 65 3.13 12.00 -14.51
C LEU A 65 2.95 10.50 -14.22
N ALA A 66 3.94 9.70 -14.54
CA ALA A 66 3.95 8.28 -14.21
C ALA A 66 5.08 7.97 -13.23
N THR A 67 4.85 6.99 -12.36
CA THR A 67 5.90 6.44 -11.50
C THR A 67 5.75 4.93 -11.42
N LEU A 68 6.84 4.24 -11.07
CA LEU A 68 6.85 2.81 -10.84
C LEU A 68 7.55 2.47 -9.53
N SER A 69 7.23 1.33 -8.94
CA SER A 69 7.97 0.74 -7.83
C SER A 69 8.12 -0.75 -8.06
N ARG A 70 9.33 -1.26 -7.85
CA ARG A 70 9.63 -2.69 -8.04
C ARG A 70 9.49 -3.46 -6.73
N ALA A 71 9.04 -4.68 -6.83
CA ALA A 71 9.02 -5.63 -5.73
C ALA A 71 10.41 -5.75 -5.07
N PRO A 72 10.48 -5.93 -3.75
CA PRO A 72 9.40 -5.87 -2.75
C PRO A 72 9.13 -4.45 -2.22
N HIS A 73 9.70 -3.41 -2.83
CA HIS A 73 9.71 -2.02 -2.33
C HIS A 73 8.52 -1.20 -2.86
N SER A 74 7.30 -1.74 -2.74
CA SER A 74 6.04 -1.10 -3.10
C SER A 74 5.01 -1.27 -1.98
N TYR A 75 3.83 -0.64 -2.13
CA TYR A 75 2.74 -0.78 -1.18
C TYR A 75 2.25 -2.22 -1.06
N THR A 76 2.05 -2.90 -2.17
CA THR A 76 1.56 -4.28 -2.21
C THR A 76 2.66 -5.34 -2.06
N GLY A 77 3.94 -4.93 -2.11
CA GLY A 77 5.07 -5.86 -2.19
C GLY A 77 5.31 -6.43 -3.59
N GLU A 78 4.44 -6.11 -4.56
CA GLU A 78 4.54 -6.48 -5.97
C GLU A 78 5.12 -5.33 -6.79
N ASP A 79 5.38 -5.55 -8.08
CA ASP A 79 5.62 -4.46 -9.03
C ASP A 79 4.37 -3.60 -9.14
N THR A 80 4.53 -2.28 -9.07
CA THR A 80 3.44 -1.31 -9.16
C THR A 80 3.79 -0.16 -10.09
N ALA A 81 2.76 0.44 -10.67
CA ALA A 81 2.86 1.72 -11.36
C ALA A 81 1.66 2.61 -11.02
N GLU A 82 1.86 3.92 -11.09
CA GLU A 82 0.81 4.92 -10.96
C GLU A 82 0.88 5.91 -12.11
N LEU A 83 -0.30 6.23 -12.66
CA LEU A 83 -0.51 7.26 -13.66
C LEU A 83 -1.29 8.39 -13.00
N GLN A 84 -0.66 9.55 -12.86
CA GLN A 84 -1.25 10.76 -12.27
C GLN A 84 -1.76 11.64 -13.41
N CYS A 85 -3.05 11.57 -13.65
CA CYS A 85 -3.78 12.22 -14.72
C CYS A 85 -4.46 13.50 -14.22
N HIS A 86 -4.98 14.33 -15.11
CA HIS A 86 -5.99 15.30 -14.75
C HIS A 86 -7.24 14.56 -14.24
N GLY A 87 -7.84 15.06 -13.16
CA GLY A 87 -8.91 14.38 -12.42
C GLY A 87 -10.28 14.44 -13.10
N SER A 88 -10.34 14.26 -14.41
CA SER A 88 -11.59 14.06 -15.14
C SER A 88 -12.03 12.60 -15.04
N PRO A 89 -13.27 12.29 -14.60
CA PRO A 89 -13.78 10.93 -14.62
C PRO A 89 -13.65 10.23 -15.97
N ALA A 90 -13.83 10.98 -17.07
CA ALA A 90 -13.68 10.45 -18.44
C ALA A 90 -12.22 10.07 -18.75
N VAL A 91 -11.25 10.93 -18.40
CA VAL A 91 -9.82 10.63 -18.56
C VAL A 91 -9.43 9.39 -17.78
N LEU A 92 -9.88 9.28 -16.53
CA LEU A 92 -9.57 8.14 -15.66
C LEU A 92 -10.20 6.84 -16.17
N ALA A 93 -11.42 6.89 -16.71
CA ALA A 93 -12.06 5.74 -17.36
C ALA A 93 -11.28 5.30 -18.61
N MET A 94 -10.88 6.23 -19.48
CA MET A 94 -10.07 5.92 -20.66
C MET A 94 -8.70 5.35 -20.29
N ALA A 95 -8.09 5.82 -19.19
CA ALA A 95 -6.84 5.27 -18.67
C ALA A 95 -6.99 3.81 -18.22
N LEU A 96 -8.10 3.47 -17.53
CA LEU A 96 -8.41 2.10 -17.18
C LEU A 96 -8.65 1.22 -18.41
N GLU A 97 -9.43 1.70 -19.38
CA GLU A 97 -9.69 0.97 -20.62
C GLU A 97 -8.39 0.67 -21.38
N ALA A 98 -7.47 1.64 -21.45
CA ALA A 98 -6.17 1.44 -22.07
C ALA A 98 -5.36 0.34 -21.37
N LEU A 99 -5.37 0.31 -20.02
CA LEU A 99 -4.71 -0.73 -19.23
C LEU A 99 -5.40 -2.10 -19.39
N PHE A 100 -6.74 -2.14 -19.44
CA PHE A 100 -7.48 -3.39 -19.66
C PHE A 100 -7.18 -3.99 -21.03
N ALA A 101 -6.96 -3.16 -22.06
CA ALA A 101 -6.50 -3.61 -23.37
C ALA A 101 -5.10 -4.26 -23.33
N GLN A 102 -4.30 -3.99 -22.28
CA GLN A 102 -3.01 -4.66 -22.02
C GLN A 102 -3.14 -5.92 -21.15
N GLY A 103 -4.36 -6.42 -20.94
CA GLY A 103 -4.60 -7.62 -20.12
C GLY A 103 -4.62 -7.39 -18.62
N VAL A 104 -4.65 -6.14 -18.17
CA VAL A 104 -4.83 -5.81 -16.76
C VAL A 104 -6.30 -6.02 -16.37
N ARG A 105 -6.54 -6.60 -15.21
CA ARG A 105 -7.89 -6.80 -14.66
C ARG A 105 -8.26 -5.64 -13.73
N GLN A 106 -9.54 -5.33 -13.63
CA GLN A 106 -10.00 -4.39 -12.61
C GLN A 106 -9.78 -4.97 -11.21
N ALA A 107 -9.27 -4.15 -10.29
CA ALA A 107 -9.14 -4.51 -8.88
C ALA A 107 -10.51 -4.58 -8.20
N GLY A 108 -10.67 -5.55 -7.30
CA GLY A 108 -11.80 -5.59 -6.38
C GLY A 108 -11.64 -4.59 -5.23
N PRO A 109 -12.72 -4.33 -4.47
CA PRO A 109 -12.66 -3.48 -3.28
C PRO A 109 -11.58 -3.96 -2.29
N GLY A 110 -10.72 -3.04 -1.83
CA GLY A 110 -9.66 -3.33 -0.88
C GLY A 110 -8.55 -4.27 -1.39
N GLU A 111 -8.53 -4.65 -2.68
CA GLU A 111 -7.61 -5.68 -3.20
C GLU A 111 -6.14 -5.30 -3.08
N PHE A 112 -5.77 -4.03 -3.21
CA PHE A 112 -4.38 -3.60 -3.00
C PHE A 112 -3.93 -3.83 -1.55
N THR A 113 -4.74 -3.48 -0.57
CA THR A 113 -4.45 -3.70 0.85
C THR A 113 -4.44 -5.20 1.19
N LYS A 114 -5.38 -5.98 0.62
CA LYS A 114 -5.37 -7.43 0.75
C LYS A 114 -4.06 -8.05 0.23
N ARG A 115 -3.55 -7.59 -0.92
CA ARG A 115 -2.26 -8.05 -1.47
C ARG A 115 -1.08 -7.63 -0.60
N ALA A 116 -1.10 -6.41 -0.06
CA ALA A 116 -0.09 -5.96 0.89
C ALA A 116 -0.03 -6.87 2.12
N PHE A 117 -1.19 -7.26 2.67
CA PHE A 117 -1.28 -8.23 3.77
C PHE A 117 -0.75 -9.62 3.38
N LEU A 118 -1.21 -10.18 2.25
CA LEU A 118 -0.77 -11.50 1.79
C LEU A 118 0.72 -11.57 1.48
N ASN A 119 1.32 -10.47 1.07
CA ASN A 119 2.76 -10.35 0.78
C ASN A 119 3.58 -9.91 2.01
N GLY A 120 2.99 -9.90 3.21
CA GLY A 120 3.69 -9.60 4.47
C GLY A 120 4.14 -8.13 4.59
N LYS A 121 3.54 -7.21 3.84
CA LYS A 121 3.81 -5.76 3.94
C LYS A 121 3.05 -5.11 5.09
N LEU A 122 1.90 -5.66 5.42
CA LEU A 122 1.03 -5.27 6.51
C LEU A 122 0.62 -6.51 7.29
N ASP A 123 0.49 -6.41 8.60
CA ASP A 123 -0.24 -7.38 9.40
C ASP A 123 -1.77 -7.11 9.34
N LEU A 124 -2.57 -7.98 9.97
CA LEU A 124 -4.03 -7.86 9.94
C LEU A 124 -4.50 -6.55 10.58
N THR A 125 -3.93 -6.19 11.73
CA THR A 125 -4.28 -4.96 12.46
C THR A 125 -3.96 -3.71 11.61
N GLN A 126 -2.81 -3.72 10.93
CA GLN A 126 -2.42 -2.64 10.02
C GLN A 126 -3.34 -2.57 8.79
N ALA A 127 -3.75 -3.71 8.25
CA ALA A 127 -4.67 -3.74 7.11
C ALA A 127 -6.07 -3.21 7.49
N GLU A 128 -6.58 -3.52 8.69
CA GLU A 128 -7.82 -2.96 9.23
C GLU A 128 -7.67 -1.45 9.50
N ALA A 129 -6.54 -1.02 10.07
CA ALA A 129 -6.27 0.39 10.33
C ALA A 129 -6.24 1.27 9.06
N VAL A 130 -5.97 0.70 7.87
CA VAL A 130 -6.11 1.44 6.60
C VAL A 130 -7.56 1.83 6.36
N ALA A 131 -8.52 0.94 6.60
CA ALA A 131 -9.95 1.25 6.45
C ALA A 131 -10.40 2.28 7.49
N ASP A 132 -10.01 2.09 8.76
CA ASP A 132 -10.32 3.03 9.84
C ASP A 132 -9.78 4.44 9.54
N LEU A 133 -8.58 4.53 8.95
CA LEU A 133 -7.98 5.81 8.59
C LEU A 133 -8.76 6.52 7.48
N LEU A 134 -9.27 5.76 6.49
CA LEU A 134 -10.06 6.32 5.39
C LEU A 134 -11.45 6.81 5.86
N GLU A 135 -12.01 6.18 6.89
CA GLU A 135 -13.33 6.50 7.46
C GLU A 135 -13.23 7.50 8.63
N ALA A 136 -12.03 7.90 9.05
CA ALA A 136 -11.82 8.75 10.21
C ALA A 136 -12.31 10.18 9.97
N GLU A 137 -13.33 10.62 10.71
CA GLU A 137 -13.90 11.97 10.64
C GLU A 137 -13.33 12.93 11.69
N THR A 138 -12.57 12.44 12.67
CA THR A 138 -12.03 13.28 13.76
C THR A 138 -10.51 13.16 13.87
N PRO A 139 -9.81 14.21 14.33
CA PRO A 139 -8.37 14.14 14.57
C PRO A 139 -7.96 13.04 15.57
N ALA A 140 -8.85 12.67 16.50
CA ALA A 140 -8.60 11.59 17.45
C ALA A 140 -8.63 10.23 16.75
N ALA A 141 -9.64 9.97 15.91
CA ALA A 141 -9.75 8.75 15.10
C ALA A 141 -8.56 8.60 14.14
N VAL A 142 -8.15 9.68 13.46
CA VAL A 142 -6.95 9.70 12.60
C VAL A 142 -5.70 9.29 13.39
N ARG A 143 -5.47 9.86 14.58
CA ARG A 143 -4.30 9.51 15.40
C ARG A 143 -4.32 8.06 15.87
N GLN A 144 -5.48 7.54 16.22
CA GLN A 144 -5.65 6.14 16.62
C GLN A 144 -5.32 5.19 15.47
N ALA A 145 -5.95 5.37 14.31
CA ALA A 145 -5.72 4.54 13.12
C ALA A 145 -4.27 4.63 12.63
N ALA A 146 -3.67 5.84 12.61
CA ALA A 146 -2.27 6.03 12.26
C ALA A 146 -1.32 5.34 13.26
N GLY A 147 -1.66 5.33 14.56
CA GLY A 147 -0.91 4.59 15.59
C GLY A 147 -0.93 3.08 15.36
N GLN A 148 -2.08 2.51 15.01
CA GLN A 148 -2.22 1.09 14.64
C GLN A 148 -1.45 0.77 13.36
N LEU A 149 -1.59 1.59 12.33
CA LEU A 149 -0.89 1.41 11.04
C LEU A 149 0.64 1.46 11.20
N SER A 150 1.16 2.30 12.09
CA SER A 150 2.60 2.39 12.36
C SER A 150 3.13 1.30 13.29
N GLY A 151 2.28 0.43 13.83
CA GLY A 151 2.65 -0.59 14.82
C GLY A 151 3.00 -0.04 16.22
N LEU A 152 2.84 1.27 16.46
CA LEU A 152 3.18 1.91 17.75
C LEU A 152 2.35 1.35 18.91
N LEU A 153 1.10 0.96 18.68
CA LEU A 153 0.24 0.38 19.72
C LEU A 153 0.69 -1.02 20.13
N LEU A 154 1.23 -1.80 19.21
CA LEU A 154 1.79 -3.11 19.53
C LEU A 154 3.03 -2.97 20.43
N LEU A 155 3.92 -2.02 20.11
CA LEU A 155 5.09 -1.72 20.95
C LEU A 155 4.70 -1.22 22.33
N ALA A 156 3.67 -0.37 22.44
CA ALA A 156 3.15 0.10 23.73
C ALA A 156 2.51 -1.03 24.53
N ALA A 157 1.75 -1.94 23.91
CA ALA A 157 1.16 -3.10 24.56
C ALA A 157 2.25 -4.07 25.06
N VAL A 158 3.26 -4.37 24.26
CA VAL A 158 4.39 -5.20 24.66
C VAL A 158 5.17 -4.56 25.83
N ALA A 159 5.43 -3.25 25.77
CA ALA A 159 6.08 -2.52 26.86
C ALA A 159 5.25 -2.59 28.18
N HIS A 160 3.93 -2.45 28.09
CA HIS A 160 3.05 -2.60 29.26
C HIS A 160 3.06 -4.02 29.84
N VAL A 161 3.04 -5.05 28.98
CA VAL A 161 3.12 -6.45 29.45
C VAL A 161 4.46 -6.71 30.14
N VAL A 162 5.56 -6.22 29.58
CA VAL A 162 6.90 -6.35 30.19
C VAL A 162 6.96 -5.65 31.55
N VAL A 163 6.44 -4.42 31.64
CA VAL A 163 6.39 -3.67 32.92
C VAL A 163 5.51 -4.39 33.95
N ILE A 164 4.35 -4.91 33.56
CA ILE A 164 3.48 -5.68 34.45
C ILE A 164 4.16 -6.97 34.93
N GLN A 165 4.85 -7.68 34.02
CA GLN A 165 5.61 -8.89 34.39
C GLN A 165 6.76 -8.58 35.35
N GLN A 166 7.48 -7.47 35.17
CA GLN A 166 8.51 -7.04 36.12
C GLN A 166 7.93 -6.70 37.49
N LEU A 167 6.82 -5.94 37.53
CA LEU A 167 6.15 -5.60 38.82
C LEU A 167 5.59 -6.82 39.54
N LEU A 168 5.04 -7.80 38.77
CA LEU A 168 4.55 -9.06 39.36
C LEU A 168 5.70 -9.98 39.78
N GLY A 169 6.85 -9.95 39.08
CA GLY A 169 8.05 -10.70 39.42
C GLY A 169 8.67 -10.25 40.74
N GLU A 170 8.78 -8.93 40.94
CA GLU A 170 9.28 -8.37 42.20
C GLU A 170 8.36 -8.68 43.42
N GLY A 171 7.03 -8.81 43.16
CA GLY A 171 6.05 -9.22 44.19
C GLY A 171 6.09 -10.73 44.50
N ALA A 172 6.46 -11.57 43.51
CA ALA A 172 6.52 -13.02 43.68
C ALA A 172 7.75 -13.47 44.50
N ASP A 173 8.87 -12.78 44.35
CA ASP A 173 10.08 -13.02 45.14
C ASP A 173 9.86 -12.69 46.63
N ALA A 174 9.00 -11.70 46.90
CA ALA A 174 8.62 -11.34 48.27
C ALA A 174 7.68 -12.38 48.95
N LEU A 175 7.01 -13.24 48.16
CA LEU A 175 6.07 -14.26 48.61
C LEU A 175 6.60 -15.69 48.48
N GLY A 176 7.85 -15.90 48.07
CA GLY A 176 8.49 -17.23 47.99
C GLY A 176 7.89 -18.17 46.94
N VAL A 177 7.22 -17.65 45.90
CA VAL A 177 6.64 -18.43 44.79
C VAL A 177 7.69 -18.66 43.71
N GLN A 178 8.03 -19.93 43.46
CA GLN A 178 8.97 -20.29 42.38
C GLN A 178 8.45 -19.85 41.00
N GLN A 179 9.23 -19.01 40.31
CA GLN A 179 8.91 -18.54 38.96
C GLN A 179 9.11 -19.65 37.91
N PRO A 180 8.24 -19.80 36.93
CA PRO A 180 8.53 -20.60 35.75
C PRO A 180 9.68 -19.95 34.95
N VAL A 181 10.62 -20.76 34.52
CA VAL A 181 11.85 -20.33 33.79
C VAL A 181 11.46 -19.58 32.53
N ALA A 182 11.95 -18.35 32.39
CA ALA A 182 11.61 -17.38 31.30
C ALA A 182 12.15 -17.78 29.91
N GLY A 183 12.37 -19.06 29.63
CA GLY A 183 12.95 -19.56 28.39
C GLY A 183 11.94 -19.89 27.27
N ASP A 184 10.69 -20.21 27.63
CA ASP A 184 9.76 -20.82 26.66
C ASP A 184 8.73 -19.86 26.02
N LEU A 185 8.57 -18.64 26.51
CA LEU A 185 7.59 -17.70 25.96
C LEU A 185 8.13 -16.75 24.89
N ALA A 186 9.44 -16.56 24.79
CA ALA A 186 10.04 -15.66 23.80
C ALA A 186 10.19 -16.29 22.41
N LEU A 187 10.13 -17.62 22.29
CA LEU A 187 10.32 -18.35 21.02
C LEU A 187 9.03 -18.57 20.23
N THR A 188 7.86 -18.32 20.81
CA THR A 188 6.57 -18.55 20.15
C THR A 188 6.00 -17.31 19.45
N LEU A 189 6.58 -16.13 19.66
CA LEU A 189 6.09 -14.86 19.06
C LEU A 189 6.95 -14.33 17.88
N VAL A 190 8.05 -15.00 17.54
CA VAL A 190 8.96 -14.56 16.45
C VAL A 190 8.98 -15.55 15.26
N GLY A 191 8.18 -16.60 15.31
CA GLY A 191 8.15 -17.61 14.25
C GLY A 191 6.74 -17.83 13.71
N HIS A 192 6.28 -16.92 12.87
CA HIS A 192 5.41 -17.20 11.69
C HIS A 192 5.32 -15.94 10.85
#